data_9ec16cfddd8b5e2bc95f4a75d0ff4efc
#
_entry.id   9ec16cfddd8b5e2bc95f4a75d0ff4efc
#
_cell.length_a   1.000
_cell.length_b   1.000
_cell.length_c   1.000
_cell.angle_alpha   90.00
_cell.angle_beta   90.00
_cell.angle_gamma   90.00
#
_symmetry.space_group_name_H-M   'P 1'
#
loop_
_entity.id
_entity.type
_entity.pdbx_description
1 polymer ?
#
loop_
_entity_poly.entity_id
_entity_poly.type
_entity_poly.pdbx_seq_one_letter_code
_entity_poly.pdbx_strand_id
1 'polypeptide(L)'
;NWNYKPFEIPNKILNEWKKIGKKGQKLENNWNKIYKRKKIIINNLLKNNFTKILKTEKKNAIKELKSLATRKSSELTLNALTSVSNNLIGGSADLAGSNNTKTKHHKIIKPGDFNSDYIHYGVREHAMSGIMNGLALHSNFIPYGGTFLIFSDYCKPSIRLSALMEQRVIYVMTHDSIGLGEDGPTHQPIEQLSGLRSIPNLNVFRPADRMETIECWEHALKSSKTP
;
A
#
# COMPACT_ATOMS: atom_id res chain seq x y z
N ASN A 1 -22.16 0.62 38.25
CA ASN A 1 -21.47 -0.65 38.56
C ASN A 1 -22.10 -1.78 37.77
N TRP A 2 -21.29 -2.70 37.21
CA TRP A 2 -21.74 -3.91 36.53
C TRP A 2 -21.97 -5.01 37.58
N ASN A 3 -23.21 -5.42 37.73
CA ASN A 3 -23.61 -6.37 38.78
C ASN A 3 -23.85 -7.82 38.24
N TYR A 4 -23.42 -8.07 37.00
CA TYR A 4 -23.60 -9.36 36.35
C TYR A 4 -22.27 -10.11 36.23
N LYS A 5 -22.35 -11.44 36.07
CA LYS A 5 -21.16 -12.28 35.87
C LYS A 5 -20.40 -11.87 34.57
N PRO A 6 -19.10 -12.18 34.45
CA PRO A 6 -18.38 -12.00 33.23
C PRO A 6 -19.12 -12.67 32.06
N PHE A 7 -19.20 -11.97 30.92
CA PHE A 7 -19.91 -12.38 29.70
C PHE A 7 -21.44 -12.51 29.79
N GLU A 8 -22.04 -12.20 30.93
CA GLU A 8 -23.51 -12.16 31.10
C GLU A 8 -24.02 -10.75 30.77
N ILE A 9 -24.81 -10.63 29.69
CA ILE A 9 -25.40 -9.37 29.25
C ILE A 9 -26.93 -9.46 29.42
N PRO A 10 -27.52 -8.61 30.28
CA PRO A 10 -28.98 -8.60 30.47
C PRO A 10 -29.71 -8.29 29.15
N ASN A 11 -30.82 -8.97 28.92
CA ASN A 11 -31.65 -8.81 27.73
C ASN A 11 -32.06 -7.34 27.48
N LYS A 12 -32.28 -6.55 28.52
CA LYS A 12 -32.61 -5.13 28.39
C LYS A 12 -31.48 -4.38 27.69
N ILE A 13 -30.23 -4.54 28.13
CA ILE A 13 -29.05 -3.90 27.54
C ILE A 13 -28.81 -4.44 26.13
N LEU A 14 -28.86 -5.76 25.96
CA LEU A 14 -28.66 -6.41 24.67
C LEU A 14 -29.68 -5.93 23.61
N ASN A 15 -30.94 -5.74 24.01
CA ASN A 15 -31.99 -5.24 23.11
C ASN A 15 -31.75 -3.78 22.70
N GLU A 16 -31.26 -2.92 23.60
CA GLU A 16 -30.87 -1.56 23.23
C GLU A 16 -29.71 -1.54 22.24
N TRP A 17 -28.68 -2.35 22.45
CA TRP A 17 -27.58 -2.49 21.49
C TRP A 17 -28.04 -3.02 20.12
N LYS A 18 -28.94 -4.01 20.11
CA LYS A 18 -29.54 -4.53 18.88
C LYS A 18 -30.35 -3.45 18.13
N LYS A 19 -31.04 -2.55 18.84
CA LYS A 19 -31.74 -1.41 18.20
C LYS A 19 -30.77 -0.46 17.51
N ILE A 20 -29.61 -0.20 18.13
CA ILE A 20 -28.54 0.63 17.52
C ILE A 20 -28.00 -0.06 16.27
N GLY A 21 -27.70 -1.36 16.36
CA GLY A 21 -27.20 -2.16 15.23
C GLY A 21 -28.17 -2.20 14.03
N LYS A 22 -29.48 -2.22 14.28
CA LYS A 22 -30.49 -2.17 13.19
C LYS A 22 -30.45 -0.91 12.34
N LYS A 23 -29.91 0.21 12.85
CA LYS A 23 -29.69 1.43 12.06
C LYS A 23 -28.66 1.16 10.95
N GLY A 24 -27.58 0.44 11.27
CA GLY A 24 -26.57 0.02 10.30
C GLY A 24 -27.14 -0.86 9.19
N GLN A 25 -28.03 -1.78 9.51
CA GLN A 25 -28.69 -2.66 8.53
C GLN A 25 -29.42 -1.88 7.43
N LYS A 26 -30.10 -0.79 7.80
CA LYS A 26 -30.79 0.07 6.82
C LYS A 26 -29.80 0.76 5.88
N LEU A 27 -28.66 1.26 6.42
CA LEU A 27 -27.61 1.90 5.62
C LEU A 27 -26.96 0.89 4.67
N GLU A 28 -26.63 -0.30 5.16
CA GLU A 28 -26.07 -1.39 4.35
C GLU A 28 -27.02 -1.80 3.20
N ASN A 29 -28.30 -1.97 3.49
CA ASN A 29 -29.30 -2.30 2.47
C ASN A 29 -29.40 -1.23 1.38
N ASN A 30 -29.34 0.06 1.75
CA ASN A 30 -29.33 1.17 0.79
C ASN A 30 -28.04 1.17 -0.04
N TRP A 31 -26.88 0.97 0.61
CA TRP A 31 -25.59 0.87 -0.08
C TRP A 31 -25.59 -0.30 -1.08
N ASN A 32 -26.06 -1.48 -0.67
CA ASN A 32 -26.16 -2.65 -1.52
C ASN A 32 -27.03 -2.41 -2.78
N LYS A 33 -28.13 -1.67 -2.64
CA LYS A 33 -28.99 -1.27 -3.80
C LYS A 33 -28.22 -0.37 -4.77
N ILE A 34 -27.48 0.61 -4.25
CA ILE A 34 -26.67 1.53 -5.07
C ILE A 34 -25.53 0.78 -5.75
N TYR A 35 -24.82 -0.06 -4.99
CA TYR A 35 -23.71 -0.87 -5.49
C TYR A 35 -24.14 -1.80 -6.62
N LYS A 36 -25.25 -2.54 -6.45
CA LYS A 36 -25.78 -3.42 -7.50
C LYS A 36 -26.04 -2.69 -8.80
N ARG A 37 -26.61 -1.46 -8.75
CA ARG A 37 -26.88 -0.63 -9.94
C ARG A 37 -25.62 -0.11 -10.61
N LYS A 38 -24.57 0.21 -9.82
CA LYS A 38 -23.32 0.81 -10.32
C LYS A 38 -22.19 -0.19 -10.51
N LYS A 39 -22.38 -1.47 -10.21
CA LYS A 39 -21.36 -2.51 -10.21
C LYS A 39 -20.54 -2.56 -11.52
N ILE A 40 -21.19 -2.44 -12.67
CA ILE A 40 -20.51 -2.47 -13.97
C ILE A 40 -19.60 -1.26 -14.14
N ILE A 41 -20.07 -0.06 -13.76
CA ILE A 41 -19.30 1.18 -13.84
C ILE A 41 -18.09 1.08 -12.91
N ILE A 42 -18.31 0.66 -11.66
CA ILE A 42 -17.23 0.48 -10.65
C ILE A 42 -16.20 -0.51 -11.16
N ASN A 43 -16.61 -1.68 -11.64
CA ASN A 43 -15.69 -2.69 -12.16
C ASN A 43 -14.88 -2.18 -13.35
N ASN A 44 -15.47 -1.36 -14.22
CA ASN A 44 -14.75 -0.77 -15.35
C ASN A 44 -13.73 0.28 -14.89
N LEU A 45 -14.07 1.11 -13.90
CA LEU A 45 -13.15 2.08 -13.32
C LEU A 45 -11.95 1.40 -12.61
N LEU A 46 -12.15 0.21 -12.04
CA LEU A 46 -11.13 -0.55 -11.34
C LEU A 46 -10.30 -1.47 -12.26
N LYS A 47 -10.66 -1.56 -13.55
CA LYS A 47 -9.86 -2.32 -14.51
C LYS A 47 -8.56 -1.58 -14.83
N ASN A 48 -7.44 -2.24 -14.52
CA ASN A 48 -6.12 -1.76 -14.86
C ASN A 48 -5.49 -2.67 -15.92
N ASN A 49 -4.76 -2.10 -16.85
CA ASN A 49 -4.07 -2.85 -17.89
C ASN A 49 -2.58 -3.05 -17.52
N PHE A 50 -2.32 -3.41 -16.27
CA PHE A 50 -0.94 -3.56 -15.76
C PHE A 50 -0.13 -4.58 -16.56
N THR A 51 -0.72 -5.71 -16.92
CA THR A 51 0.00 -6.76 -17.69
C THR A 51 0.52 -6.24 -19.02
N LYS A 52 -0.29 -5.47 -19.75
CA LYS A 52 0.11 -4.92 -21.05
C LYS A 52 1.22 -3.88 -20.91
N ILE A 53 1.08 -2.96 -19.95
CA ILE A 53 2.07 -1.89 -19.77
C ILE A 53 3.40 -2.44 -19.26
N LEU A 54 3.37 -3.39 -18.29
CA LEU A 54 4.57 -4.02 -17.78
C LEU A 54 5.30 -4.84 -18.84
N LYS A 55 4.57 -5.52 -19.74
CA LYS A 55 5.17 -6.18 -20.91
C LYS A 55 5.90 -5.20 -21.82
N THR A 56 5.36 -3.99 -21.97
CA THR A 56 6.03 -2.92 -22.73
C THR A 56 7.28 -2.43 -22.01
N GLU A 57 7.19 -2.18 -20.70
CA GLU A 57 8.35 -1.75 -19.89
C GLU A 57 9.49 -2.80 -19.88
N LYS A 58 9.17 -4.10 -19.82
CA LYS A 58 10.15 -5.17 -19.94
C LYS A 58 10.89 -5.11 -21.30
N LYS A 59 10.15 -4.89 -22.40
CA LYS A 59 10.77 -4.71 -23.72
C LYS A 59 11.67 -3.48 -23.79
N ASN A 60 11.25 -2.37 -23.15
CA ASN A 60 12.05 -1.15 -23.07
C ASN A 60 13.33 -1.39 -22.25
N ALA A 61 13.22 -2.11 -21.11
CA ALA A 61 14.35 -2.45 -20.27
C ALA A 61 15.44 -3.28 -21.01
N ILE A 62 15.02 -4.21 -21.88
CA ILE A 62 15.94 -5.00 -22.73
C ILE A 62 16.64 -4.11 -23.76
N LYS A 63 15.93 -3.15 -24.34
CA LYS A 63 16.48 -2.26 -25.38
C LYS A 63 17.43 -1.20 -24.81
N GLU A 64 17.11 -0.69 -23.62
CA GLU A 64 17.84 0.36 -22.94
C GLU A 64 18.76 -0.25 -21.87
N LEU A 65 19.89 -0.80 -22.24
CA LEU A 65 20.90 -1.37 -21.33
C LEU A 65 21.62 -0.24 -20.55
N LYS A 66 20.87 0.48 -19.72
CA LYS A 66 21.42 1.54 -18.85
C LYS A 66 21.57 1.03 -17.43
N SER A 67 22.74 1.26 -16.84
CA SER A 67 22.93 1.11 -15.40
C SER A 67 22.14 2.20 -14.68
N LEU A 68 21.14 1.80 -13.89
CA LEU A 68 20.28 2.71 -13.13
C LEU A 68 20.19 2.23 -11.68
N ALA A 69 20.16 3.19 -10.75
CA ALA A 69 19.79 2.85 -9.39
C ALA A 69 18.37 2.22 -9.37
N THR A 70 18.17 1.19 -8.54
CA THR A 70 16.89 0.45 -8.50
C THR A 70 15.70 1.33 -8.14
N ARG A 71 15.90 2.37 -7.29
CA ARG A 71 14.87 3.40 -7.04
C ARG A 71 14.45 4.15 -8.32
N LYS A 72 15.38 4.38 -9.25
CA LYS A 72 15.07 5.03 -10.54
C LYS A 72 14.36 4.05 -11.48
N SER A 73 14.73 2.80 -11.46
CA SER A 73 14.02 1.73 -12.18
C SER A 73 12.58 1.58 -11.67
N SER A 74 12.38 1.68 -10.36
CA SER A 74 11.06 1.69 -9.72
C SER A 74 10.23 2.91 -10.15
N GLU A 75 10.81 4.11 -10.18
CA GLU A 75 10.14 5.33 -10.66
C GLU A 75 9.67 5.19 -12.11
N LEU A 76 10.51 4.66 -13.00
CA LEU A 76 10.13 4.43 -14.40
C LEU A 76 8.95 3.47 -14.51
N THR A 77 8.99 2.39 -13.74
CA THR A 77 7.89 1.40 -13.67
C THR A 77 6.62 2.03 -13.11
N LEU A 78 6.72 2.80 -12.03
CA LEU A 78 5.60 3.54 -11.45
C LEU A 78 4.99 4.55 -12.42
N ASN A 79 5.82 5.30 -13.17
CA ASN A 79 5.31 6.21 -14.20
C ASN A 79 4.46 5.49 -15.25
N ALA A 80 4.87 4.29 -15.66
CA ALA A 80 4.08 3.48 -16.58
C ALA A 80 2.79 2.96 -15.92
N LEU A 81 2.86 2.46 -14.70
CA LEU A 81 1.71 1.94 -13.97
C LEU A 81 0.66 3.02 -13.68
N THR A 82 1.08 4.19 -13.21
CA THR A 82 0.19 5.29 -12.86
C THR A 82 -0.46 5.95 -14.08
N SER A 83 0.13 5.81 -15.27
CA SER A 83 -0.50 6.29 -16.52
C SER A 83 -1.76 5.51 -16.91
N VAL A 84 -1.97 4.31 -16.37
CA VAL A 84 -3.09 3.41 -16.71
C VAL A 84 -3.94 3.00 -15.49
N SER A 85 -3.56 3.44 -14.30
CA SER A 85 -4.22 3.05 -13.05
C SER A 85 -5.24 4.09 -12.59
N ASN A 86 -6.37 3.59 -12.07
CA ASN A 86 -7.40 4.40 -11.41
C ASN A 86 -7.51 4.10 -9.91
N ASN A 87 -6.73 3.16 -9.38
CA ASN A 87 -6.85 2.73 -7.99
C ASN A 87 -5.49 2.50 -7.29
N LEU A 88 -4.39 2.83 -7.94
CA LEU A 88 -3.06 2.80 -7.33
C LEU A 88 -2.85 4.12 -6.57
N ILE A 89 -2.83 4.06 -5.24
CA ILE A 89 -2.67 5.23 -4.36
C ILE A 89 -1.26 5.24 -3.81
N GLY A 90 -0.50 6.26 -4.20
CA GLY A 90 0.89 6.41 -3.81
C GLY A 90 1.10 7.29 -2.58
N GLY A 91 2.29 7.19 -1.99
CA GLY A 91 2.70 8.09 -0.93
C GLY A 91 4.13 7.90 -0.46
N SER A 92 4.57 8.77 0.44
CA SER A 92 5.87 8.64 1.10
C SER A 92 5.85 9.32 2.47
N ALA A 93 6.65 8.78 3.39
CA ALA A 93 6.91 9.36 4.70
C ALA A 93 7.98 10.46 4.60
N ASP A 94 7.63 11.56 3.93
CA ASP A 94 8.47 12.76 3.70
C ASP A 94 9.75 12.53 2.87
N LEU A 95 9.82 11.42 2.14
CA LEU A 95 11.00 11.02 1.35
C LEU A 95 10.66 10.83 -0.14
N ALA A 96 9.61 11.50 -0.65
CA ALA A 96 9.11 11.31 -2.02
C ALA A 96 10.21 11.48 -3.09
N GLY A 97 11.06 12.50 -2.95
CA GLY A 97 12.18 12.77 -3.86
C GLY A 97 13.31 11.74 -3.75
N SER A 98 13.60 11.25 -2.55
CA SER A 98 14.63 10.24 -2.32
C SER A 98 14.18 8.83 -2.70
N ASN A 99 12.93 8.47 -2.41
CA ASN A 99 12.35 7.18 -2.76
C ASN A 99 11.90 7.08 -4.22
N ASN A 100 11.76 8.20 -4.93
CA ASN A 100 11.22 8.26 -6.30
C ASN A 100 9.82 7.61 -6.41
N THR A 101 8.96 7.83 -5.41
CA THR A 101 7.61 7.24 -5.36
C THR A 101 6.53 8.10 -5.98
N LYS A 102 6.82 9.39 -6.21
CA LYS A 102 5.89 10.32 -6.86
C LYS A 102 6.17 10.39 -8.35
N THR A 103 5.17 10.14 -9.17
CA THR A 103 5.24 10.19 -10.63
C THR A 103 4.66 11.49 -11.18
N LYS A 104 4.89 11.74 -12.48
CA LYS A 104 4.32 12.89 -13.21
C LYS A 104 2.79 12.83 -13.35
N HIS A 105 2.19 11.66 -13.18
CA HIS A 105 0.74 11.45 -13.31
C HIS A 105 0.01 11.69 -12.00
N HIS A 106 0.71 11.67 -10.87
CA HIS A 106 0.10 11.83 -9.55
C HIS A 106 -0.40 13.26 -9.29
N LYS A 107 -1.58 13.32 -8.70
CA LYS A 107 -2.13 14.51 -8.06
C LYS A 107 -2.08 14.35 -6.55
N ILE A 108 -1.68 15.41 -5.85
CA ILE A 108 -1.54 15.38 -4.40
C ILE A 108 -2.92 15.55 -3.76
N ILE A 109 -3.28 14.65 -2.85
CA ILE A 109 -4.48 14.74 -2.02
C ILE A 109 -4.34 15.95 -1.08
N LYS A 110 -5.34 16.81 -1.07
CA LYS A 110 -5.41 18.02 -0.24
C LYS A 110 -6.73 18.06 0.52
N PRO A 111 -6.82 18.79 1.64
CA PRO A 111 -8.10 19.02 2.32
C PRO A 111 -9.16 19.57 1.35
N GLY A 112 -10.31 18.91 1.28
CA GLY A 112 -11.41 19.27 0.38
C GLY A 112 -11.26 18.81 -1.07
N ASP A 113 -10.10 18.30 -1.49
CA ASP A 113 -9.87 17.73 -2.82
C ASP A 113 -9.34 16.29 -2.70
N PHE A 114 -10.24 15.34 -2.80
CA PHE A 114 -9.97 13.91 -2.71
C PHE A 114 -9.95 13.21 -4.07
N ASN A 115 -10.06 13.95 -5.17
CA ASN A 115 -9.95 13.40 -6.53
C ASN A 115 -8.48 13.35 -6.97
N SER A 116 -7.67 12.72 -6.15
CA SER A 116 -6.21 12.68 -6.24
C SER A 116 -5.70 11.32 -5.75
N ASP A 117 -4.43 11.00 -6.01
CA ASP A 117 -3.89 9.65 -5.87
C ASP A 117 -2.50 9.59 -5.21
N TYR A 118 -2.04 10.70 -4.61
CA TYR A 118 -0.77 10.75 -3.89
C TYR A 118 -0.88 11.45 -2.54
N ILE A 119 -0.36 10.80 -1.49
CA ILE A 119 -0.40 11.27 -0.10
C ILE A 119 1.00 11.61 0.39
N HIS A 120 1.20 12.85 0.86
CA HIS A 120 2.34 13.21 1.67
C HIS A 120 2.06 12.91 3.13
N TYR A 121 2.60 11.80 3.63
CA TYR A 121 2.35 11.36 5.01
C TYR A 121 3.13 12.15 6.06
N GLY A 122 4.17 12.89 5.65
CA GLY A 122 5.14 13.48 6.57
C GLY A 122 6.03 12.41 7.22
N VAL A 123 6.84 12.80 8.18
CA VAL A 123 7.73 11.88 8.94
C VAL A 123 6.86 11.02 9.89
N ARG A 124 6.14 10.04 9.34
CA ARG A 124 5.13 9.22 10.07
C ARG A 124 5.01 7.83 9.45
N GLU A 125 6.05 7.03 9.51
CA GLU A 125 6.13 5.70 8.88
C GLU A 125 5.04 4.75 9.39
N HIS A 126 4.80 4.74 10.70
CA HIS A 126 3.75 3.90 11.30
C HIS A 126 2.35 4.32 10.84
N ALA A 127 2.05 5.62 10.87
CA ALA A 127 0.78 6.15 10.41
C ALA A 127 0.58 5.93 8.91
N MET A 128 1.62 6.13 8.07
CA MET A 128 1.60 5.77 6.65
C MET A 128 1.15 4.33 6.45
N SER A 129 1.82 3.40 7.13
CA SER A 129 1.53 1.97 7.01
C SER A 129 0.13 1.62 7.51
N GLY A 130 -0.32 2.23 8.61
CA GLY A 130 -1.67 2.08 9.15
C GLY A 130 -2.75 2.62 8.21
N ILE A 131 -2.51 3.79 7.59
CA ILE A 131 -3.43 4.38 6.60
C ILE A 131 -3.50 3.50 5.35
N MET A 132 -2.37 2.98 4.86
CA MET A 132 -2.35 2.05 3.74
C MET A 132 -3.14 0.78 4.03
N ASN A 133 -3.02 0.22 5.24
CA ASN A 133 -3.86 -0.90 5.68
C ASN A 133 -5.36 -0.54 5.62
N GLY A 134 -5.72 0.64 6.12
CA GLY A 134 -7.10 1.13 6.08
C GLY A 134 -7.63 1.31 4.65
N LEU A 135 -6.82 1.85 3.74
CA LEU A 135 -7.18 2.00 2.32
C LEU A 135 -7.41 0.63 1.65
N ALA A 136 -6.53 -0.35 1.90
CA ALA A 136 -6.67 -1.69 1.35
C ALA A 136 -7.92 -2.41 1.89
N LEU A 137 -8.21 -2.28 3.18
CA LEU A 137 -9.39 -2.88 3.82
C LEU A 137 -10.71 -2.23 3.38
N HIS A 138 -10.70 -0.91 3.15
CA HIS A 138 -11.93 -0.17 2.85
C HIS A 138 -12.44 -0.43 1.44
N SER A 139 -11.55 -0.66 0.47
CA SER A 139 -11.93 -0.71 -0.94
C SER A 139 -10.93 -1.48 -1.82
N ASN A 140 -11.13 -1.39 -3.14
CA ASN A 140 -10.23 -1.97 -4.13
C ASN A 140 -9.01 -1.08 -4.46
N PHE A 141 -8.62 -0.18 -3.59
CA PHE A 141 -7.38 0.56 -3.75
C PHE A 141 -6.17 -0.34 -3.56
N ILE A 142 -5.11 -0.03 -4.28
CA ILE A 142 -3.80 -0.66 -4.15
C ILE A 142 -2.86 0.41 -3.59
N PRO A 143 -2.73 0.50 -2.26
CA PRO A 143 -1.86 1.50 -1.67
C PRO A 143 -0.39 1.08 -1.80
N TYR A 144 0.47 2.07 -2.08
CA TYR A 144 1.91 1.90 -1.92
C TYR A 144 2.52 3.10 -1.21
N GLY A 145 3.54 2.85 -0.41
CA GLY A 145 4.20 3.90 0.35
C GLY A 145 5.69 3.68 0.47
N GLY A 146 6.42 4.78 0.41
CA GLY A 146 7.89 4.78 0.41
C GLY A 146 8.49 5.37 1.68
N THR A 147 9.56 4.71 2.14
CA THR A 147 10.50 5.21 3.13
C THR A 147 11.86 4.53 2.93
N PHE A 148 12.87 4.84 3.74
CA PHE A 148 14.12 4.08 3.74
C PHE A 148 13.94 2.74 4.45
N LEU A 149 14.71 1.73 4.05
CA LEU A 149 14.60 0.40 4.65
C LEU A 149 14.85 0.41 6.16
N ILE A 150 15.81 1.19 6.64
CA ILE A 150 16.09 1.33 8.08
C ILE A 150 14.84 1.78 8.85
N PHE A 151 14.04 2.67 8.28
CA PHE A 151 12.82 3.18 8.90
C PHE A 151 11.65 2.20 8.90
N SER A 152 11.83 1.00 8.31
CA SER A 152 10.90 -0.10 8.52
C SER A 152 10.74 -0.44 10.01
N ASP A 153 11.74 -0.17 10.84
CA ASP A 153 11.66 -0.36 12.30
C ASP A 153 10.55 0.46 12.94
N TYR A 154 10.28 1.66 12.41
CA TYR A 154 9.18 2.50 12.91
C TYR A 154 7.79 2.02 12.47
N CYS A 155 7.66 1.23 11.41
CA CYS A 155 6.37 0.78 10.88
C CYS A 155 6.21 -0.75 10.85
N LYS A 156 7.18 -1.51 11.34
CA LYS A 156 7.16 -2.98 11.34
C LYS A 156 5.90 -3.60 11.95
N PRO A 157 5.32 -3.07 13.07
CA PRO A 157 4.05 -3.59 13.58
C PRO A 157 2.89 -3.46 12.58
N SER A 158 2.80 -2.34 11.87
CA SER A 158 1.77 -2.15 10.82
C SER A 158 2.02 -3.01 9.58
N ILE A 159 3.28 -3.24 9.19
CA ILE A 159 3.65 -4.19 8.11
C ILE A 159 3.21 -5.60 8.50
N ARG A 160 3.49 -6.01 9.74
CA ARG A 160 3.04 -7.31 10.25
C ARG A 160 1.51 -7.45 10.22
N LEU A 161 0.78 -6.38 10.53
CA LEU A 161 -0.69 -6.37 10.43
C LEU A 161 -1.17 -6.49 8.98
N SER A 162 -0.51 -5.88 8.00
CA SER A 162 -0.82 -6.08 6.57
C SER A 162 -0.78 -7.56 6.21
N ALA A 163 0.28 -8.25 6.63
CA ALA A 163 0.46 -9.68 6.38
C ALA A 163 -0.58 -10.54 7.11
N LEU A 164 -0.84 -10.24 8.39
CA LEU A 164 -1.82 -10.97 9.21
C LEU A 164 -3.25 -10.81 8.69
N MET A 165 -3.61 -9.63 8.19
CA MET A 165 -4.92 -9.34 7.61
C MET A 165 -5.04 -9.73 6.13
N GLU A 166 -4.01 -10.34 5.55
CA GLU A 166 -3.97 -10.72 4.14
C GLU A 166 -4.28 -9.53 3.19
N GLN A 167 -3.69 -8.36 3.47
CA GLN A 167 -3.94 -7.16 2.67
C GLN A 167 -2.81 -6.90 1.67
N ARG A 168 -3.18 -6.55 0.43
CA ARG A 168 -2.23 -6.09 -0.58
C ARG A 168 -1.84 -4.65 -0.29
N VAL A 169 -0.71 -4.47 0.37
CA VAL A 169 -0.07 -3.18 0.62
C VAL A 169 1.36 -3.25 0.10
N ILE A 170 1.78 -2.29 -0.69
CA ILE A 170 3.13 -2.31 -1.30
C ILE A 170 4.03 -1.33 -0.57
N TYR A 171 5.10 -1.83 0.01
CA TYR A 171 6.12 -1.05 0.70
C TYR A 171 7.33 -0.85 -0.20
N VAL A 172 7.65 0.40 -0.52
CA VAL A 172 8.82 0.77 -1.34
C VAL A 172 9.94 1.20 -0.39
N MET A 173 10.81 0.25 -0.04
CA MET A 173 11.90 0.45 0.91
C MET A 173 13.20 0.68 0.15
N THR A 174 13.63 1.94 0.04
CA THR A 174 14.87 2.30 -0.64
C THR A 174 16.04 2.47 0.33
N HIS A 175 17.24 2.78 -0.17
CA HIS A 175 18.43 2.96 0.65
C HIS A 175 18.70 1.72 1.53
N ASP A 176 18.78 0.57 0.88
CA ASP A 176 18.61 -0.75 1.48
C ASP A 176 19.93 -1.46 1.81
N SER A 177 21.02 -0.72 1.95
CA SER A 177 22.32 -1.31 2.31
C SER A 177 23.21 -0.40 3.14
N ILE A 178 24.24 -0.99 3.75
CA ILE A 178 25.30 -0.26 4.43
C ILE A 178 26.12 0.65 3.48
N GLY A 179 26.01 0.44 2.17
CA GLY A 179 26.63 1.27 1.15
C GLY A 179 25.97 2.62 0.93
N LEU A 180 24.98 3.02 1.74
CA LEU A 180 24.29 4.29 1.66
C LEU A 180 25.24 5.50 1.77
N GLY A 181 26.31 5.37 2.53
CA GLY A 181 27.38 6.35 2.54
C GLY A 181 27.20 7.45 3.58
N GLU A 182 27.07 8.69 3.12
CA GLU A 182 27.18 9.91 3.95
C GLU A 182 26.16 10.07 5.07
N ASP A 183 24.98 9.49 4.94
CA ASP A 183 23.93 9.56 5.97
C ASP A 183 24.31 8.79 7.25
N GLY A 184 25.28 7.90 7.19
CA GLY A 184 25.89 7.22 8.32
C GLY A 184 25.05 6.11 8.96
N PRO A 185 25.46 5.61 10.14
CA PRO A 185 24.90 4.39 10.76
C PRO A 185 23.40 4.45 11.05
N THR A 186 22.84 5.63 11.31
CA THR A 186 21.40 5.81 11.58
C THR A 186 20.52 5.52 10.38
N HIS A 187 21.10 5.46 9.16
CA HIS A 187 20.40 5.23 7.92
C HIS A 187 20.84 3.95 7.20
N GLN A 188 21.83 3.25 7.72
CA GLN A 188 22.42 2.04 7.14
C GLN A 188 21.76 0.77 7.71
N PRO A 189 20.85 0.11 6.97
CA PRO A 189 20.16 -1.08 7.46
C PRO A 189 21.10 -2.29 7.51
N ILE A 190 20.95 -3.13 8.53
CA ILE A 190 21.68 -4.39 8.71
C ILE A 190 20.69 -5.55 8.92
N GLU A 191 19.93 -5.52 10.02
CA GLU A 191 19.03 -6.62 10.44
C GLU A 191 17.61 -6.50 9.86
N GLN A 192 17.24 -5.39 9.24
CA GLN A 192 15.89 -5.11 8.76
C GLN A 192 15.37 -6.17 7.78
N LEU A 193 16.22 -6.59 6.82
CA LEU A 193 15.84 -7.62 5.86
C LEU A 193 15.52 -8.97 6.52
N SER A 194 16.37 -9.41 7.43
CA SER A 194 16.13 -10.64 8.19
C SER A 194 14.87 -10.54 9.04
N GLY A 195 14.67 -9.38 9.68
CA GLY A 195 13.49 -9.09 10.47
C GLY A 195 12.20 -9.05 9.66
N LEU A 196 12.21 -8.50 8.45
CA LEU A 196 11.05 -8.50 7.55
C LEU A 196 10.78 -9.90 6.99
N ARG A 197 11.82 -10.64 6.57
CA ARG A 197 11.70 -12.00 6.05
C ARG A 197 11.18 -13.01 7.09
N SER A 198 11.28 -12.71 8.37
CA SER A 198 10.73 -13.55 9.44
C SER A 198 9.22 -13.38 9.64
N ILE A 199 8.58 -12.38 9.01
CA ILE A 199 7.14 -12.15 9.12
C ILE A 199 6.40 -13.13 8.20
N PRO A 200 5.52 -14.00 8.74
CA PRO A 200 4.72 -14.89 7.91
C PRO A 200 3.82 -14.11 6.94
N ASN A 201 3.65 -14.62 5.74
CA ASN A 201 2.83 -14.00 4.67
C ASN A 201 3.29 -12.60 4.27
N LEU A 202 4.59 -12.30 4.34
CA LEU A 202 5.18 -11.07 3.79
C LEU A 202 6.17 -11.44 2.68
N ASN A 203 5.97 -10.92 1.47
CA ASN A 203 6.93 -11.04 0.39
C ASN A 203 7.99 -9.94 0.49
N VAL A 204 9.27 -10.33 0.48
CA VAL A 204 10.38 -9.38 0.54
C VAL A 204 11.26 -9.55 -0.68
N PHE A 205 11.25 -8.57 -1.57
CA PHE A 205 12.04 -8.52 -2.79
C PHE A 205 13.20 -7.55 -2.67
N ARG A 206 14.28 -7.87 -3.35
CA ARG A 206 15.46 -7.02 -3.42
C ARG A 206 16.06 -7.06 -4.82
N PRO A 207 15.44 -6.34 -5.77
CA PRO A 207 15.88 -6.37 -7.16
C PRO A 207 17.27 -5.74 -7.35
N ALA A 208 18.07 -6.31 -8.21
CA ALA A 208 19.40 -5.82 -8.55
C ALA A 208 19.42 -4.90 -9.77
N ASP A 209 18.46 -5.06 -10.70
CA ASP A 209 18.40 -4.31 -11.94
C ASP A 209 16.98 -3.85 -12.32
N ARG A 210 16.87 -3.22 -13.50
CA ARG A 210 15.60 -2.71 -14.02
C ARG A 210 14.60 -3.82 -14.30
N MET A 211 15.05 -4.96 -14.84
CA MET A 211 14.16 -6.06 -15.17
C MET A 211 13.57 -6.69 -13.90
N GLU A 212 14.41 -7.01 -12.94
CA GLU A 212 13.98 -7.53 -11.64
C GLU A 212 13.05 -6.55 -10.90
N THR A 213 13.32 -5.24 -10.99
CA THR A 213 12.44 -4.21 -10.42
C THR A 213 11.04 -4.26 -11.03
N ILE A 214 10.93 -4.41 -12.37
CA ILE A 214 9.63 -4.54 -13.04
C ILE A 214 8.93 -5.84 -12.62
N GLU A 215 9.67 -6.96 -12.49
CA GLU A 215 9.11 -8.23 -12.03
C GLU A 215 8.59 -8.16 -10.59
N CYS A 216 9.32 -7.48 -9.70
CA CYS A 216 8.87 -7.25 -8.32
C CYS A 216 7.57 -6.46 -8.28
N TRP A 217 7.44 -5.38 -9.06
CA TRP A 217 6.20 -4.63 -9.19
C TRP A 217 5.06 -5.49 -9.75
N GLU A 218 5.33 -6.29 -10.78
CA GLU A 218 4.33 -7.19 -11.35
C GLU A 218 3.84 -8.20 -10.32
N HIS A 219 4.76 -8.80 -9.56
CA HIS A 219 4.41 -9.76 -8.51
C HIS A 219 3.57 -9.10 -7.41
N ALA A 220 3.99 -7.94 -6.91
CA ALA A 220 3.27 -7.20 -5.88
C ALA A 220 1.83 -6.83 -6.31
N LEU A 221 1.65 -6.44 -7.58
CA LEU A 221 0.33 -6.13 -8.13
C LEU A 221 -0.56 -7.36 -8.32
N LYS A 222 0.02 -8.54 -8.54
CA LYS A 222 -0.70 -9.83 -8.66
C LYS A 222 -1.03 -10.43 -7.29
N SER A 223 -0.23 -10.16 -6.26
CA SER A 223 -0.42 -10.69 -4.90
C SER A 223 -1.61 -10.00 -4.23
N SER A 224 -2.77 -10.65 -4.23
CA SER A 224 -4.00 -10.03 -3.71
C SER A 224 -4.16 -10.11 -2.19
N LYS A 225 -3.42 -11.03 -1.53
CA LYS A 225 -3.53 -11.36 -0.10
C LYS A 225 -2.19 -11.33 0.65
N THR A 226 -1.14 -10.81 0.02
CA THR A 226 0.21 -10.80 0.57
C THR A 226 0.81 -9.43 0.31
N PRO A 227 1.23 -8.68 1.34
CA PRO A 227 1.98 -7.45 1.18
C PRO A 227 3.40 -7.71 0.71
#